data_9546aa9724aa278b95d75ff4e945c1dd
#
_entry.id   9546aa9724aa278b95d75ff4e945c1dd
#
_cell.length_a   1.000
_cell.length_b   1.000
_cell.length_c   1.000
_cell.angle_alpha   90.00
_cell.angle_beta   90.00
_cell.angle_gamma   90.00
#
_symmetry.space_group_name_H-M   'P 1'
#
loop_
_entity.id
_entity.type
_entity.pdbx_description
1 polymer ?
#
loop_
_entity_poly.entity_id
_entity_poly.type
_entity_poly.pdbx_seq_one_letter_code
_entity_poly.pdbx_strand_id
1 'polypeptide(L)'
;MADCAACHTGAGGTLSGGRAFKSPFGTIYATNITPDKTKGVGDYTDDEWVSALREGVGRGGKHLYPAMPYTSYTQMTREDALAIKAYVMTLPASSDAPPPNDLRFPFSIRFLMVFWNFLYNPDHRFAPDTTHDAAWNRGAYLAEALGHCQQCHTPRNFLQGLKTGQAYAGALQQGWMAYNITSDGPTGIGSWSEADVAAYLRTGHAEGHGAASGPMAEAVSYSLRYLTEADAQALARYVKSIQPIRTTVLPAPTHVAEDELGARIFEGACASCHRANGTGAQSAAAALAGDYTAADPDATNLVQIVVNGGKLQTQDGALVMPGFGDGYTDTELAAVANYTVEHFGQRAGHASPGLVAKARGSATPKVEQPGA
;
A
#
# COMPACT_ATOMS: atom_id res chain seq x y z
N MET A 1 -5.22 -7.45 -10.90
CA MET A 1 -5.17 -6.01 -10.57
C MET A 1 -6.01 -5.61 -9.35
N ALA A 2 -7.11 -6.27 -9.01
CA ALA A 2 -7.98 -5.81 -7.91
C ALA A 2 -7.43 -6.04 -6.48
N ASP A 3 -6.20 -6.48 -6.35
CA ASP A 3 -5.41 -6.62 -5.12
C ASP A 3 -6.09 -7.32 -3.92
N CYS A 4 -7.04 -8.22 -4.18
CA CYS A 4 -7.78 -8.93 -3.14
C CYS A 4 -6.86 -9.69 -2.17
N ALA A 5 -5.76 -10.25 -2.68
CA ALA A 5 -4.85 -11.08 -1.90
C ALA A 5 -4.11 -10.30 -0.82
N ALA A 6 -3.78 -9.03 -1.03
CA ALA A 6 -3.12 -8.19 -0.03
C ALA A 6 -3.95 -8.06 1.27
N CYS A 7 -5.28 -8.04 1.15
CA CYS A 7 -6.17 -7.92 2.30
C CYS A 7 -6.72 -9.27 2.78
N HIS A 8 -7.06 -10.16 1.86
CA HIS A 8 -7.82 -11.38 2.17
C HIS A 8 -6.96 -12.63 2.35
N THR A 9 -5.63 -12.57 2.15
CA THR A 9 -4.75 -13.69 2.49
C THR A 9 -4.43 -13.69 3.98
N GLY A 10 -4.57 -14.83 4.63
CA GLY A 10 -4.37 -15.02 6.05
C GLY A 10 -3.61 -16.31 6.36
N ALA A 11 -3.57 -16.70 7.63
CA ALA A 11 -2.86 -17.90 8.08
C ALA A 11 -3.39 -19.21 7.44
N GLY A 12 -4.66 -19.22 7.04
CA GLY A 12 -5.29 -20.35 6.35
C GLY A 12 -5.01 -20.41 4.85
N GLY A 13 -4.20 -19.52 4.32
CA GLY A 13 -3.79 -19.48 2.93
C GLY A 13 -4.38 -18.33 2.10
N THR A 14 -4.22 -18.43 0.81
CA THR A 14 -4.66 -17.41 -0.14
C THR A 14 -6.17 -17.17 -0.06
N LEU A 15 -6.58 -15.95 0.18
CA LEU A 15 -7.96 -15.49 0.28
C LEU A 15 -8.79 -16.07 1.45
N SER A 16 -8.16 -16.78 2.41
CA SER A 16 -8.84 -17.36 3.58
C SER A 16 -9.33 -16.32 4.60
N GLY A 17 -8.90 -15.05 4.46
CA GLY A 17 -9.27 -13.96 5.36
C GLY A 17 -8.47 -13.95 6.66
N GLY A 18 -8.95 -13.20 7.65
CA GLY A 18 -8.36 -13.15 9.00
C GLY A 18 -7.37 -12.00 9.22
N ARG A 19 -6.91 -11.30 8.19
CA ARG A 19 -6.06 -10.11 8.36
C ARG A 19 -6.81 -9.02 9.12
N ALA A 20 -6.16 -8.50 10.17
CA ALA A 20 -6.72 -7.46 11.03
C ALA A 20 -6.34 -6.06 10.53
N PHE A 21 -7.33 -5.18 10.44
CA PHE A 21 -7.17 -3.76 10.14
C PHE A 21 -7.57 -2.95 11.35
N LYS A 22 -6.57 -2.43 12.08
CA LYS A 22 -6.78 -1.58 13.25
C LYS A 22 -7.18 -0.17 12.81
N SER A 23 -8.18 0.39 13.46
CA SER A 23 -8.66 1.75 13.24
C SER A 23 -8.97 2.43 14.58
N PRO A 24 -9.17 3.76 14.63
CA PRO A 24 -9.65 4.45 15.82
C PRO A 24 -11.00 3.94 16.34
N PHE A 25 -11.76 3.26 15.49
CA PHE A 25 -13.10 2.73 15.78
C PHE A 25 -13.10 1.27 16.27
N GLY A 26 -11.96 0.61 16.22
CA GLY A 26 -11.77 -0.80 16.55
C GLY A 26 -11.09 -1.58 15.43
N THR A 27 -11.23 -2.89 15.43
CA THR A 27 -10.57 -3.79 14.48
C THR A 27 -11.57 -4.38 13.50
N ILE A 28 -11.25 -4.29 12.21
CA ILE A 28 -11.96 -4.96 11.12
C ILE A 28 -11.11 -6.15 10.66
N TYR A 29 -11.73 -7.30 10.48
CA TYR A 29 -11.06 -8.49 9.92
C TYR A 29 -11.51 -8.74 8.50
N ALA A 30 -10.54 -8.99 7.60
CA ALA A 30 -10.82 -9.42 6.24
C ALA A 30 -11.59 -10.75 6.27
N THR A 31 -12.61 -10.85 5.45
CA THR A 31 -13.42 -12.07 5.34
C THR A 31 -12.74 -13.11 4.47
N ASN A 32 -13.09 -14.38 4.68
CA ASN A 32 -12.80 -15.44 3.73
C ASN A 32 -13.56 -15.19 2.42
N ILE A 33 -12.87 -15.12 1.31
CA ILE A 33 -13.42 -14.96 -0.03
C ILE A 33 -13.02 -16.12 -0.96
N THR A 34 -12.66 -17.27 -0.39
CA THR A 34 -12.41 -18.50 -1.16
C THR A 34 -13.72 -19.10 -1.71
N PRO A 35 -13.65 -20.13 -2.60
CA PRO A 35 -14.83 -20.82 -3.12
C PRO A 35 -15.61 -21.66 -2.09
N ASP A 36 -15.23 -21.63 -0.81
CA ASP A 36 -16.01 -22.32 0.22
C ASP A 36 -17.45 -21.78 0.28
N LYS A 37 -18.43 -22.67 0.26
CA LYS A 37 -19.85 -22.30 0.20
C LYS A 37 -20.42 -21.77 1.51
N THR A 38 -19.80 -22.13 2.63
CA THR A 38 -20.29 -21.81 3.98
C THR A 38 -19.53 -20.67 4.63
N LYS A 39 -18.23 -20.60 4.48
CA LYS A 39 -17.34 -19.61 5.09
C LYS A 39 -16.81 -18.59 4.09
N GLY A 40 -16.78 -18.92 2.81
CA GLY A 40 -16.32 -18.07 1.72
C GLY A 40 -17.47 -17.48 0.91
N VAL A 41 -17.22 -17.33 -0.38
CA VAL A 41 -18.13 -16.72 -1.36
C VAL A 41 -18.62 -17.71 -2.43
N GLY A 42 -18.43 -19.04 -2.22
CA GLY A 42 -18.75 -20.07 -3.20
C GLY A 42 -20.23 -20.13 -3.61
N ASP A 43 -21.14 -19.69 -2.73
CA ASP A 43 -22.57 -19.64 -2.98
C ASP A 43 -23.09 -18.24 -3.41
N TYR A 44 -22.20 -17.26 -3.64
CA TYR A 44 -22.63 -15.94 -4.13
C TYR A 44 -23.13 -16.05 -5.57
N THR A 45 -24.30 -15.51 -5.85
CA THR A 45 -24.73 -15.26 -7.23
C THR A 45 -23.83 -14.22 -7.89
N ASP A 46 -23.92 -14.04 -9.20
CA ASP A 46 -23.17 -13.00 -9.90
C ASP A 46 -23.58 -11.60 -9.44
N ASP A 47 -24.87 -11.39 -9.18
CA ASP A 47 -25.37 -10.11 -8.72
C ASP A 47 -24.95 -9.81 -7.27
N GLU A 48 -24.99 -10.80 -6.37
CA GLU A 48 -24.48 -10.62 -5.00
C GLU A 48 -22.97 -10.30 -4.99
N TRP A 49 -22.19 -10.94 -5.87
CA TRP A 49 -20.76 -10.65 -6.01
C TRP A 49 -20.50 -9.24 -6.52
N VAL A 50 -21.21 -8.82 -7.58
CA VAL A 50 -21.10 -7.47 -8.16
C VAL A 50 -21.53 -6.41 -7.15
N SER A 51 -22.65 -6.64 -6.44
CA SER A 51 -23.12 -5.72 -5.39
C SER A 51 -22.12 -5.59 -4.24
N ALA A 52 -21.50 -6.70 -3.81
CA ALA A 52 -20.46 -6.65 -2.78
C ALA A 52 -19.26 -5.78 -3.20
N LEU A 53 -18.82 -5.89 -4.45
CA LEU A 53 -17.70 -5.11 -4.98
C LEU A 53 -18.05 -3.64 -5.22
N ARG A 54 -19.21 -3.34 -5.79
CA ARG A 54 -19.54 -1.98 -6.24
C ARG A 54 -20.31 -1.15 -5.22
N GLU A 55 -21.22 -1.80 -4.52
CA GLU A 55 -22.16 -1.14 -3.63
C GLU A 55 -21.78 -1.29 -2.16
N GLY A 56 -20.82 -2.19 -1.87
CA GLY A 56 -20.48 -2.54 -0.50
C GLY A 56 -21.62 -3.28 0.22
N VAL A 57 -22.43 -4.04 -0.54
CA VAL A 57 -23.54 -4.83 -0.01
C VAL A 57 -23.34 -6.30 -0.34
N GLY A 58 -22.95 -7.06 0.66
CA GLY A 58 -22.75 -8.52 0.54
C GLY A 58 -24.04 -9.30 0.63
N ARG A 59 -23.93 -10.63 0.53
CA ARG A 59 -25.04 -11.56 0.56
C ARG A 59 -25.99 -11.31 1.73
N GLY A 60 -27.28 -11.38 1.47
CA GLY A 60 -28.33 -11.12 2.45
C GLY A 60 -28.46 -9.64 2.86
N GLY A 61 -28.00 -8.70 2.05
CA GLY A 61 -28.09 -7.28 2.31
C GLY A 61 -27.11 -6.76 3.38
N LYS A 62 -26.07 -7.51 3.66
CA LYS A 62 -25.07 -7.15 4.70
C LYS A 62 -24.17 -6.01 4.21
N HIS A 63 -24.32 -4.82 4.75
CA HIS A 63 -23.42 -3.71 4.44
C HIS A 63 -21.99 -3.98 4.87
N LEU A 64 -21.03 -3.73 3.98
CA LEU A 64 -19.59 -3.86 4.22
C LEU A 64 -19.04 -2.56 4.82
N TYR A 65 -17.92 -2.68 5.54
CA TYR A 65 -17.19 -1.49 5.99
C TYR A 65 -16.24 -0.99 4.90
N PRO A 66 -15.99 0.32 4.81
CA PRO A 66 -15.16 0.92 3.77
C PRO A 66 -13.64 0.69 3.96
N ALA A 67 -13.27 -0.31 4.77
CA ALA A 67 -11.95 -0.92 4.71
C ALA A 67 -11.77 -1.73 3.41
N MET A 68 -12.86 -2.26 2.85
CA MET A 68 -12.91 -2.77 1.49
C MET A 68 -13.09 -1.59 0.52
N PRO A 69 -12.29 -1.48 -0.56
CA PRO A 69 -12.27 -0.31 -1.43
C PRO A 69 -13.42 -0.27 -2.45
N TYR A 70 -14.65 -0.59 -2.03
CA TYR A 70 -15.82 -0.59 -2.92
C TYR A 70 -16.14 0.80 -3.47
N THR A 71 -15.71 1.86 -2.80
CA THR A 71 -15.81 3.24 -3.33
C THR A 71 -14.94 3.48 -4.56
N SER A 72 -13.93 2.66 -4.81
CA SER A 72 -13.19 2.61 -6.07
C SER A 72 -13.79 1.58 -7.01
N TYR A 73 -14.11 0.40 -6.50
CA TYR A 73 -14.68 -0.69 -7.30
C TYR A 73 -16.07 -0.39 -7.87
N THR A 74 -16.78 0.62 -7.35
CA THR A 74 -18.02 1.10 -7.97
C THR A 74 -17.84 1.49 -9.43
N GLN A 75 -16.63 1.90 -9.82
CA GLN A 75 -16.26 2.24 -11.19
C GLN A 75 -15.97 1.01 -12.09
N MET A 76 -15.80 -0.17 -11.50
CA MET A 76 -15.43 -1.39 -12.23
C MET A 76 -16.55 -1.84 -13.19
N THR A 77 -16.20 -2.36 -14.36
CA THR A 77 -17.17 -2.98 -15.27
C THR A 77 -17.75 -4.27 -14.68
N ARG A 78 -18.93 -4.69 -15.12
CA ARG A 78 -19.51 -5.96 -14.67
C ARG A 78 -18.67 -7.14 -15.16
N GLU A 79 -18.17 -7.03 -16.36
CA GLU A 79 -17.32 -8.03 -17.01
C GLU A 79 -16.06 -8.30 -16.18
N ASP A 80 -15.37 -7.24 -15.75
CA ASP A 80 -14.18 -7.38 -14.92
C ASP A 80 -14.51 -7.95 -13.53
N ALA A 81 -15.61 -7.51 -12.92
CA ALA A 81 -16.07 -8.09 -11.66
C ALA A 81 -16.32 -9.59 -11.76
N LEU A 82 -16.96 -10.05 -12.85
CA LEU A 82 -17.23 -11.47 -13.09
C LEU A 82 -15.97 -12.25 -13.50
N ALA A 83 -15.04 -11.62 -14.22
CA ALA A 83 -13.74 -12.22 -14.52
C ALA A 83 -12.93 -12.48 -13.23
N ILE A 84 -12.96 -11.53 -12.28
CA ILE A 84 -12.35 -11.70 -10.96
C ILE A 84 -13.04 -12.85 -10.20
N LYS A 85 -14.39 -12.93 -10.22
CA LYS A 85 -15.12 -14.05 -9.61
C LYS A 85 -14.69 -15.39 -10.22
N ALA A 86 -14.65 -15.46 -11.54
CA ALA A 86 -14.24 -16.69 -12.24
C ALA A 86 -12.86 -17.16 -11.79
N TYR A 87 -11.89 -16.24 -11.68
CA TYR A 87 -10.57 -16.56 -11.14
C TYR A 87 -10.62 -17.02 -9.68
N VAL A 88 -11.33 -16.31 -8.81
CA VAL A 88 -11.47 -16.69 -7.39
C VAL A 88 -12.04 -18.09 -7.25
N MET A 89 -13.01 -18.48 -8.09
CA MET A 89 -13.63 -19.80 -8.06
C MET A 89 -12.69 -20.94 -8.52
N THR A 90 -11.52 -20.65 -9.09
CA THR A 90 -10.49 -21.66 -9.40
C THR A 90 -9.54 -21.95 -8.25
N LEU A 91 -9.56 -21.13 -7.19
CA LEU A 91 -8.65 -21.26 -6.07
C LEU A 91 -9.11 -22.33 -5.07
N PRO A 92 -8.20 -22.87 -4.24
CA PRO A 92 -8.58 -23.82 -3.18
C PRO A 92 -9.59 -23.20 -2.21
N ALA A 93 -10.61 -23.95 -1.85
CA ALA A 93 -11.55 -23.57 -0.80
C ALA A 93 -10.88 -23.69 0.57
N SER A 94 -11.14 -22.73 1.46
CA SER A 94 -10.73 -22.76 2.87
C SER A 94 -11.98 -22.68 3.75
N SER A 95 -12.08 -23.55 4.73
CA SER A 95 -13.14 -23.53 5.74
C SER A 95 -12.85 -22.57 6.91
N ASP A 96 -11.81 -21.76 6.83
CA ASP A 96 -11.46 -20.80 7.86
C ASP A 96 -12.58 -19.78 8.10
N ALA A 97 -12.84 -19.54 9.37
CA ALA A 97 -13.81 -18.55 9.83
C ALA A 97 -13.05 -17.40 10.51
N PRO A 98 -12.75 -16.32 9.79
CA PRO A 98 -12.12 -15.16 10.40
C PRO A 98 -12.91 -14.64 11.60
N PRO A 99 -12.23 -14.03 12.60
CA PRO A 99 -12.92 -13.44 13.74
C PRO A 99 -13.96 -12.40 13.32
N PRO A 100 -15.02 -12.21 14.09
CA PRO A 100 -15.95 -11.10 13.86
C PRO A 100 -15.23 -9.77 14.09
N ASN A 101 -15.69 -8.72 13.39
CA ASN A 101 -15.18 -7.37 13.61
C ASN A 101 -15.40 -6.95 15.06
N ASP A 102 -14.37 -6.36 15.67
CA ASP A 102 -14.39 -5.78 17.01
C ASP A 102 -14.44 -4.25 16.89
N LEU A 103 -15.64 -3.71 16.76
CA LEU A 103 -15.88 -2.27 16.58
C LEU A 103 -16.64 -1.71 17.76
N ARG A 104 -16.21 -0.54 18.25
CA ARG A 104 -16.86 0.18 19.34
C ARG A 104 -18.20 0.75 18.89
N PHE A 105 -19.17 0.82 19.81
CA PHE A 105 -20.43 1.56 19.57
C PHE A 105 -20.12 3.05 19.29
N PRO A 106 -20.79 3.70 18.32
CA PRO A 106 -21.88 3.19 17.45
C PRO A 106 -21.40 2.53 16.14
N PHE A 107 -20.09 2.43 15.90
CA PHE A 107 -19.51 1.93 14.63
C PHE A 107 -19.76 0.43 14.39
N SER A 108 -20.14 -0.33 15.43
CA SER A 108 -20.63 -1.71 15.32
C SER A 108 -21.99 -1.84 14.63
N ILE A 109 -22.76 -0.76 14.51
CA ILE A 109 -24.08 -0.75 13.87
C ILE A 109 -23.91 -0.67 12.35
N ARG A 110 -23.94 -1.82 11.65
CA ARG A 110 -23.73 -1.89 10.19
C ARG A 110 -24.71 -1.06 9.37
N PHE A 111 -25.95 -0.88 9.87
CA PHE A 111 -26.95 -0.07 9.18
C PHE A 111 -26.49 1.38 8.97
N LEU A 112 -25.63 1.90 9.81
CA LEU A 112 -25.06 3.25 9.62
C LEU A 112 -24.24 3.37 8.32
N MET A 113 -23.80 2.26 7.74
CA MET A 113 -23.10 2.25 6.46
C MET A 113 -23.99 2.65 5.29
N VAL A 114 -25.33 2.56 5.40
CA VAL A 114 -26.25 3.09 4.39
C VAL A 114 -26.05 4.60 4.22
N PHE A 115 -25.99 5.33 5.35
CA PHE A 115 -25.78 6.79 5.32
C PHE A 115 -24.36 7.13 4.86
N TRP A 116 -23.38 6.36 5.30
CA TRP A 116 -21.99 6.54 4.85
C TRP A 116 -21.87 6.33 3.34
N ASN A 117 -22.45 5.27 2.81
CA ASN A 117 -22.46 4.99 1.37
C ASN A 117 -23.15 6.08 0.57
N PHE A 118 -24.25 6.60 1.05
CA PHE A 118 -24.94 7.72 0.42
C PHE A 118 -24.03 8.96 0.26
N LEU A 119 -23.14 9.20 1.22
CA LEU A 119 -22.22 10.36 1.20
C LEU A 119 -20.96 10.09 0.39
N TYR A 120 -20.43 8.85 0.40
CA TYR A 120 -19.07 8.57 -0.06
C TYR A 120 -18.96 7.48 -1.13
N ASN A 121 -20.04 6.79 -1.47
CA ASN A 121 -20.06 5.77 -2.51
C ASN A 121 -21.16 6.04 -3.55
N PRO A 122 -21.06 7.12 -4.33
CA PRO A 122 -22.02 7.37 -5.39
C PRO A 122 -21.94 6.22 -6.41
N ASP A 123 -23.11 5.75 -6.84
CA ASP A 123 -23.16 4.69 -7.87
C ASP A 123 -22.79 5.26 -9.23
N HIS A 124 -21.55 5.03 -9.65
CA HIS A 124 -21.06 5.47 -10.95
C HIS A 124 -20.09 4.43 -11.56
N ARG A 125 -20.05 4.39 -12.86
CA ARG A 125 -19.12 3.52 -13.61
C ARG A 125 -18.07 4.39 -14.26
N PHE A 126 -16.88 3.82 -14.43
CA PHE A 126 -15.85 4.50 -15.19
C PHE A 126 -16.35 4.83 -16.59
N ALA A 127 -16.24 6.08 -16.97
CA ALA A 127 -16.52 6.56 -18.31
C ALA A 127 -15.22 7.11 -18.91
N PRO A 128 -14.81 6.65 -20.10
CA PRO A 128 -13.63 7.18 -20.76
C PRO A 128 -13.75 8.69 -21.02
N ASP A 129 -12.70 9.42 -20.73
CA ASP A 129 -12.59 10.84 -21.10
C ASP A 129 -12.25 10.95 -22.59
N THR A 130 -13.13 11.54 -23.36
CA THR A 130 -12.99 11.69 -24.81
C THR A 130 -11.92 12.70 -25.21
N THR A 131 -11.39 13.49 -24.30
CA THR A 131 -10.28 14.43 -24.54
C THR A 131 -8.91 13.75 -24.47
N HIS A 132 -8.87 12.50 -23.98
CA HIS A 132 -7.66 11.69 -23.85
C HIS A 132 -7.72 10.45 -24.74
N ASP A 133 -6.56 9.90 -25.05
CA ASP A 133 -6.46 8.68 -25.86
C ASP A 133 -6.79 7.40 -25.05
N ALA A 134 -6.84 6.29 -25.78
CA ALA A 134 -7.20 4.99 -25.19
C ALA A 134 -6.19 4.52 -24.12
N ALA A 135 -4.91 4.82 -24.28
CA ALA A 135 -3.88 4.42 -23.30
C ALA A 135 -4.04 5.19 -21.99
N TRP A 136 -4.27 6.50 -22.06
CA TRP A 136 -4.55 7.29 -20.86
C TRP A 136 -5.83 6.81 -20.14
N ASN A 137 -6.91 6.58 -20.88
CA ASN A 137 -8.17 6.08 -20.33
C ASN A 137 -8.01 4.68 -19.71
N ARG A 138 -7.20 3.81 -20.30
CA ARG A 138 -6.84 2.52 -19.71
C ARG A 138 -6.11 2.70 -18.38
N GLY A 139 -5.13 3.61 -18.33
CA GLY A 139 -4.40 3.97 -17.11
C GLY A 139 -5.32 4.52 -16.02
N ALA A 140 -6.24 5.42 -16.38
CA ALA A 140 -7.24 5.97 -15.48
C ALA A 140 -8.12 4.87 -14.87
N TYR A 141 -8.66 3.97 -15.70
CA TYR A 141 -9.44 2.84 -15.24
C TYR A 141 -8.66 1.92 -14.29
N LEU A 142 -7.40 1.64 -14.62
CA LEU A 142 -6.54 0.82 -13.78
C LEU A 142 -6.26 1.49 -12.42
N ALA A 143 -6.03 2.81 -12.38
CA ALA A 143 -5.74 3.54 -11.16
C ALA A 143 -6.96 3.74 -10.27
N GLU A 144 -8.08 4.16 -10.87
CA GLU A 144 -9.27 4.60 -10.15
C GLU A 144 -10.16 3.43 -9.71
N ALA A 145 -10.36 2.45 -10.62
CA ALA A 145 -11.25 1.33 -10.40
C ALA A 145 -10.50 0.13 -9.80
N LEU A 146 -9.58 -0.49 -10.54
CA LEU A 146 -9.00 -1.77 -10.17
C LEU A 146 -7.87 -1.65 -9.15
N GLY A 147 -6.94 -0.72 -9.35
CA GLY A 147 -5.78 -0.51 -8.50
C GLY A 147 -6.06 0.32 -7.26
N HIS A 148 -7.22 1.00 -7.21
CA HIS A 148 -7.71 1.81 -6.08
C HIS A 148 -6.63 2.66 -5.39
N CYS A 149 -5.70 3.24 -6.17
CA CYS A 149 -4.52 3.95 -5.67
C CYS A 149 -4.87 5.08 -4.70
N GLN A 150 -6.00 5.76 -4.93
CA GLN A 150 -6.50 6.80 -4.02
C GLN A 150 -6.77 6.30 -2.60
N GLN A 151 -7.06 5.01 -2.39
CA GLN A 151 -7.39 4.51 -1.06
C GLN A 151 -6.24 4.64 -0.07
N CYS A 152 -5.00 4.57 -0.57
CA CYS A 152 -3.79 4.78 0.22
C CYS A 152 -3.20 6.18 0.04
N HIS A 153 -3.19 6.71 -1.19
CA HIS A 153 -2.51 7.96 -1.53
C HIS A 153 -3.36 9.22 -1.39
N THR A 154 -4.58 9.14 -0.83
CA THR A 154 -5.45 10.31 -0.58
C THR A 154 -5.77 10.42 0.90
N PRO A 155 -5.64 11.61 1.52
CA PRO A 155 -6.03 11.81 2.91
C PRO A 155 -7.52 11.56 3.13
N ARG A 156 -7.88 11.17 4.34
CA ARG A 156 -9.27 10.93 4.74
C ARG A 156 -9.77 12.03 5.68
N ASN A 157 -11.07 12.28 5.63
CA ASN A 157 -11.73 13.14 6.58
C ASN A 157 -12.07 12.39 7.89
N PHE A 158 -12.71 13.07 8.84
CA PHE A 158 -13.10 12.49 10.13
C PHE A 158 -13.98 11.23 10.00
N LEU A 159 -14.87 11.19 8.99
CA LEU A 159 -15.74 10.04 8.70
C LEU A 159 -15.05 8.97 7.83
N GLN A 160 -13.76 9.08 7.60
CA GLN A 160 -12.95 8.18 6.77
C GLN A 160 -13.29 8.20 5.26
N GLY A 161 -14.06 9.18 4.80
CA GLY A 161 -14.23 9.46 3.38
C GLY A 161 -12.97 10.12 2.79
N LEU A 162 -12.68 9.86 1.52
CA LEU A 162 -11.54 10.46 0.84
C LEU A 162 -11.73 11.98 0.67
N LYS A 163 -10.67 12.75 0.90
CA LYS A 163 -10.62 14.19 0.60
C LYS A 163 -10.32 14.38 -0.88
N THR A 164 -11.33 14.39 -1.72
CA THR A 164 -11.19 14.47 -3.19
C THR A 164 -10.39 15.67 -3.69
N GLY A 165 -10.45 16.81 -2.98
CA GLY A 165 -9.60 17.97 -3.30
C GLY A 165 -8.11 17.78 -3.01
N GLN A 166 -7.72 16.67 -2.38
CA GLN A 166 -6.35 16.27 -2.11
C GLN A 166 -6.05 14.86 -2.67
N ALA A 167 -6.73 14.49 -3.76
CA ALA A 167 -6.57 13.20 -4.38
C ALA A 167 -5.10 12.95 -4.76
N TYR A 168 -4.57 11.78 -4.39
CA TYR A 168 -3.19 11.36 -4.63
C TYR A 168 -2.08 12.20 -3.94
N ALA A 169 -2.44 13.14 -3.06
CA ALA A 169 -1.47 14.00 -2.38
C ALA A 169 -0.72 13.32 -1.22
N GLY A 170 -0.92 12.02 -1.03
CA GLY A 170 -0.29 11.24 0.02
C GLY A 170 -1.09 11.23 1.33
N ALA A 171 -0.93 10.16 2.12
CA ALA A 171 -1.59 10.01 3.42
C ALA A 171 -0.89 9.01 4.32
N LEU A 172 -0.99 9.21 5.64
CA LEU A 172 -0.57 8.23 6.62
C LEU A 172 -1.63 7.13 6.73
N GLN A 173 -1.24 5.88 6.43
CA GLN A 173 -2.11 4.70 6.48
C GLN A 173 -1.46 3.60 7.33
N GLN A 174 -2.11 3.22 8.42
CA GLN A 174 -1.65 2.13 9.31
C GLN A 174 -0.17 2.24 9.74
N GLY A 175 0.30 3.46 10.00
CA GLY A 175 1.67 3.72 10.40
C GLY A 175 2.68 3.83 9.23
N TRP A 176 2.23 3.74 7.99
CA TRP A 176 3.02 3.96 6.79
C TRP A 176 2.60 5.23 6.06
N MET A 177 3.56 5.99 5.59
CA MET A 177 3.32 7.15 4.74
C MET A 177 3.23 6.69 3.28
N ALA A 178 2.01 6.72 2.71
CA ALA A 178 1.84 6.67 1.27
C ALA A 178 2.15 8.07 0.73
N TYR A 179 3.28 8.22 0.06
CA TYR A 179 3.74 9.53 -0.42
C TYR A 179 2.85 10.10 -1.53
N ASN A 180 2.99 11.41 -1.75
CA ASN A 180 2.34 12.14 -2.85
C ASN A 180 2.75 11.55 -4.20
N ILE A 181 1.77 11.16 -5.01
CA ILE A 181 2.00 10.62 -6.36
C ILE A 181 1.36 11.50 -7.44
N THR A 182 1.07 12.76 -7.12
CA THR A 182 0.70 13.76 -8.14
C THR A 182 1.93 14.21 -8.95
N SER A 183 1.69 14.94 -10.03
CA SER A 183 2.76 15.48 -10.88
C SER A 183 3.54 16.67 -10.26
N ASP A 184 3.38 16.95 -8.96
CA ASP A 184 4.19 17.99 -8.30
C ASP A 184 5.67 17.56 -8.29
N GLY A 185 6.54 18.42 -8.81
CA GLY A 185 7.98 18.11 -8.92
C GLY A 185 8.66 17.89 -7.56
N PRO A 186 8.52 18.82 -6.61
CA PRO A 186 9.23 18.75 -5.33
C PRO A 186 8.68 17.73 -4.32
N THR A 187 7.39 17.44 -4.35
CA THR A 187 6.74 16.61 -3.30
C THR A 187 6.02 15.38 -3.82
N GLY A 188 5.91 15.25 -5.15
CA GLY A 188 5.29 14.12 -5.82
C GLY A 188 6.25 13.43 -6.78
N ILE A 189 5.69 12.81 -7.80
CA ILE A 189 6.46 12.09 -8.83
C ILE A 189 6.69 12.91 -10.10
N GLY A 190 6.57 14.24 -10.02
CA GLY A 190 6.73 15.11 -11.19
C GLY A 190 8.09 15.00 -11.87
N SER A 191 9.17 14.76 -11.10
CA SER A 191 10.53 14.56 -11.61
C SER A 191 10.80 13.15 -12.16
N TRP A 192 9.95 12.16 -11.89
CA TRP A 192 10.11 10.80 -12.42
C TRP A 192 9.75 10.76 -13.90
N SER A 193 10.41 9.92 -14.67
CA SER A 193 9.94 9.59 -16.03
C SER A 193 8.74 8.64 -15.98
N GLU A 194 7.97 8.55 -17.06
CA GLU A 194 6.92 7.52 -17.19
C GLU A 194 7.52 6.10 -17.11
N ALA A 195 8.74 5.91 -17.63
CA ALA A 195 9.45 4.65 -17.57
C ALA A 195 9.81 4.26 -16.13
N ASP A 196 10.26 5.21 -15.29
CA ASP A 196 10.55 4.96 -13.87
C ASP A 196 9.28 4.56 -13.11
N VAL A 197 8.17 5.26 -13.35
CA VAL A 197 6.88 4.92 -12.72
C VAL A 197 6.42 3.53 -13.17
N ALA A 198 6.49 3.21 -14.45
CA ALA A 198 6.10 1.89 -14.97
C ALA A 198 7.00 0.78 -14.41
N ALA A 199 8.31 1.00 -14.32
CA ALA A 199 9.26 0.08 -13.71
C ALA A 199 8.93 -0.14 -12.22
N TYR A 200 8.75 0.94 -11.46
CA TYR A 200 8.40 0.87 -10.03
C TYR A 200 7.11 0.09 -9.80
N LEU A 201 6.08 0.32 -10.60
CA LEU A 201 4.81 -0.41 -10.47
C LEU A 201 4.96 -1.90 -10.74
N ARG A 202 5.77 -2.32 -11.71
CA ARG A 202 5.93 -3.74 -12.07
C ARG A 202 6.94 -4.49 -11.23
N THR A 203 8.03 -3.83 -10.87
CA THR A 203 9.18 -4.47 -10.19
C THR A 203 9.30 -4.06 -8.72
N GLY A 204 8.56 -3.02 -8.30
CA GLY A 204 8.67 -2.42 -6.98
C GLY A 204 9.93 -1.59 -6.79
N HIS A 205 10.67 -1.27 -7.85
CA HIS A 205 11.90 -0.49 -7.79
C HIS A 205 12.07 0.37 -9.05
N ALA A 206 12.60 1.57 -8.88
CA ALA A 206 13.11 2.39 -9.98
C ALA A 206 14.46 3.00 -9.57
N GLU A 207 15.41 3.03 -10.50
CA GLU A 207 16.76 3.52 -10.24
C GLU A 207 16.75 4.98 -9.80
N GLY A 208 17.43 5.29 -8.70
CA GLY A 208 17.43 6.64 -8.11
C GLY A 208 16.18 7.04 -7.36
N HIS A 209 15.21 6.15 -7.20
CA HIS A 209 13.92 6.44 -6.54
C HIS A 209 13.56 5.49 -5.40
N GLY A 210 14.42 4.48 -5.15
CA GLY A 210 14.23 3.53 -4.07
C GLY A 210 13.32 2.35 -4.42
N ALA A 211 12.95 1.58 -3.40
CA ALA A 211 12.15 0.37 -3.52
C ALA A 211 10.85 0.43 -2.72
N ALA A 212 9.83 -0.25 -3.22
CA ALA A 212 8.56 -0.40 -2.53
C ALA A 212 8.72 -1.17 -1.22
N SER A 213 8.10 -0.68 -0.17
CA SER A 213 8.14 -1.28 1.16
C SER A 213 6.74 -1.31 1.78
N GLY A 214 6.57 -2.12 2.83
CA GLY A 214 5.30 -2.24 3.55
C GLY A 214 4.11 -2.50 2.64
N PRO A 215 2.98 -1.78 2.81
CA PRO A 215 1.78 -2.00 2.01
C PRO A 215 1.98 -1.82 0.50
N MET A 216 2.90 -0.94 0.07
CA MET A 216 3.19 -0.79 -1.36
C MET A 216 3.94 -2.01 -1.92
N ALA A 217 4.86 -2.61 -1.14
CA ALA A 217 5.49 -3.87 -1.53
C ALA A 217 4.47 -5.01 -1.63
N GLU A 218 3.45 -5.04 -0.78
CA GLU A 218 2.35 -6.00 -0.89
C GLU A 218 1.53 -5.76 -2.16
N ALA A 219 1.18 -4.50 -2.48
CA ALA A 219 0.46 -4.16 -3.71
C ALA A 219 1.23 -4.60 -4.96
N VAL A 220 2.54 -4.40 -4.99
CA VAL A 220 3.40 -4.92 -6.07
C VAL A 220 3.39 -6.45 -6.07
N SER A 221 3.68 -7.07 -4.93
CA SER A 221 3.87 -8.52 -4.81
C SER A 221 2.62 -9.32 -5.16
N TYR A 222 1.44 -8.85 -4.76
CA TYR A 222 0.18 -9.58 -4.96
C TYR A 222 -0.57 -9.18 -6.24
N SER A 223 -0.26 -8.01 -6.81
CA SER A 223 -1.06 -7.44 -7.88
C SER A 223 -0.24 -6.82 -9.02
N LEU A 224 0.50 -5.75 -8.75
CA LEU A 224 1.07 -4.90 -9.80
C LEU A 224 2.17 -5.59 -10.63
N ARG A 225 2.92 -6.52 -10.05
CA ARG A 225 3.93 -7.30 -10.79
C ARG A 225 3.36 -8.12 -11.97
N TYR A 226 2.07 -8.34 -11.99
CA TYR A 226 1.37 -9.06 -13.07
C TYR A 226 0.86 -8.14 -14.18
N LEU A 227 1.08 -6.82 -14.07
CA LEU A 227 0.75 -5.89 -15.15
C LEU A 227 1.51 -6.26 -16.42
N THR A 228 0.81 -6.21 -17.55
CA THR A 228 1.50 -6.17 -18.84
C THR A 228 2.30 -4.87 -18.94
N GLU A 229 3.31 -4.85 -19.79
CA GLU A 229 4.08 -3.63 -20.00
C GLU A 229 3.20 -2.47 -20.50
N ALA A 230 2.28 -2.75 -21.41
CA ALA A 230 1.33 -1.78 -21.92
C ALA A 230 0.42 -1.21 -20.81
N ASP A 231 -0.09 -2.05 -19.90
CA ASP A 231 -0.90 -1.60 -18.77
C ASP A 231 -0.08 -0.77 -17.76
N ALA A 232 1.18 -1.15 -17.52
CA ALA A 232 2.06 -0.38 -16.65
C ALA A 232 2.40 1.01 -17.23
N GLN A 233 2.68 1.08 -18.52
CA GLN A 233 2.90 2.33 -19.23
C GLN A 233 1.64 3.21 -19.24
N ALA A 234 0.46 2.62 -19.50
CA ALA A 234 -0.82 3.31 -19.46
C ALA A 234 -1.08 3.89 -18.06
N LEU A 235 -0.84 3.10 -17.01
CA LEU A 235 -0.99 3.53 -15.62
C LEU A 235 0.00 4.65 -15.26
N ALA A 236 1.27 4.53 -15.66
CA ALA A 236 2.29 5.56 -15.46
C ALA A 236 1.90 6.87 -16.13
N ARG A 237 1.45 6.82 -17.39
CA ARG A 237 0.97 7.97 -18.14
C ARG A 237 -0.19 8.68 -17.44
N TYR A 238 -1.18 7.92 -16.95
CA TYR A 238 -2.29 8.49 -16.20
C TYR A 238 -1.82 9.16 -14.92
N VAL A 239 -1.07 8.46 -14.07
CA VAL A 239 -0.63 8.98 -12.77
C VAL A 239 0.25 10.22 -12.95
N LYS A 240 1.11 10.26 -13.97
CA LYS A 240 1.91 11.45 -14.33
C LYS A 240 1.07 12.63 -14.81
N SER A 241 -0.15 12.42 -15.27
CA SER A 241 -1.06 13.48 -15.71
C SER A 241 -1.90 14.08 -14.57
N ILE A 242 -1.89 13.48 -13.38
CA ILE A 242 -2.64 13.98 -12.23
C ILE A 242 -2.14 15.38 -11.87
N GLN A 243 -3.08 16.32 -11.70
CA GLN A 243 -2.77 17.71 -11.40
C GLN A 243 -1.87 17.83 -10.15
N PRO A 244 -0.84 18.68 -10.20
CA PRO A 244 0.11 18.79 -9.10
C PRO A 244 -0.56 19.35 -7.85
N ILE A 245 -0.38 18.67 -6.73
CA ILE A 245 -0.78 19.13 -5.40
C ILE A 245 0.49 19.20 -4.57
N ARG A 246 0.91 20.41 -4.21
CA ARG A 246 2.07 20.59 -3.35
C ARG A 246 1.73 20.24 -1.91
N THR A 247 2.50 19.34 -1.34
CA THR A 247 2.47 19.00 0.09
C THR A 247 3.69 19.55 0.81
N THR A 248 4.05 19.03 1.98
CA THR A 248 5.22 19.46 2.70
C THR A 248 6.49 19.19 1.89
N VAL A 249 7.20 20.22 1.52
CA VAL A 249 8.51 20.12 0.84
C VAL A 249 9.56 19.74 1.88
N LEU A 250 10.35 18.71 1.57
CA LEU A 250 11.49 18.39 2.42
C LEU A 250 12.45 19.58 2.50
N PRO A 251 13.08 19.82 3.66
CA PRO A 251 14.13 20.84 3.77
C PRO A 251 15.20 20.65 2.70
N ALA A 252 15.82 21.71 2.25
CA ALA A 252 16.95 21.59 1.33
C ALA A 252 18.06 20.74 1.99
N PRO A 253 18.78 19.90 1.21
CA PRO A 253 19.92 19.19 1.72
C PRO A 253 20.95 20.17 2.31
N THR A 254 21.42 19.88 3.53
CA THR A 254 22.44 20.64 4.22
C THR A 254 23.40 19.68 4.90
N HIS A 255 24.65 20.08 5.06
CA HIS A 255 25.56 19.27 5.88
C HIS A 255 25.08 19.29 7.33
N VAL A 256 24.78 18.12 7.87
CA VAL A 256 24.38 17.90 9.28
C VAL A 256 25.40 16.99 9.94
N ALA A 257 25.54 17.10 11.27
CA ALA A 257 26.35 16.14 12.02
C ALA A 257 25.63 14.79 12.05
N GLU A 258 26.35 13.74 11.72
CA GLU A 258 25.82 12.39 11.70
C GLU A 258 25.73 11.80 13.11
N ASP A 259 24.69 10.99 13.35
CA ASP A 259 24.55 10.24 14.59
C ASP A 259 25.63 9.16 14.69
N GLU A 260 26.60 9.34 15.61
CA GLU A 260 27.73 8.42 15.78
C GLU A 260 27.32 7.00 16.18
N LEU A 261 26.26 6.84 16.96
CA LEU A 261 25.73 5.52 17.31
C LEU A 261 25.10 4.87 16.07
N GLY A 262 24.31 5.63 15.35
CA GLY A 262 23.71 5.19 14.09
C GLY A 262 24.75 4.78 13.04
N ALA A 263 25.82 5.57 12.90
CA ALA A 263 26.93 5.25 12.00
C ALA A 263 27.56 3.89 12.31
N ARG A 264 27.89 3.62 13.58
CA ARG A 264 28.46 2.32 13.99
C ARG A 264 27.51 1.14 13.73
N ILE A 265 26.22 1.33 13.98
CA ILE A 265 25.21 0.29 13.72
C ILE A 265 25.08 0.06 12.21
N PHE A 266 25.05 1.12 11.41
CA PHE A 266 24.94 1.03 9.96
C PHE A 266 26.16 0.28 9.37
N GLU A 267 27.37 0.62 9.79
CA GLU A 267 28.59 -0.05 9.36
C GLU A 267 28.58 -1.55 9.70
N GLY A 268 28.17 -1.89 10.92
CA GLY A 268 28.16 -3.28 11.41
C GLY A 268 27.05 -4.18 10.88
N ALA A 269 25.86 -3.61 10.61
CA ALA A 269 24.66 -4.40 10.31
C ALA A 269 24.03 -4.12 8.91
N CYS A 270 24.26 -2.96 8.31
CA CYS A 270 23.54 -2.52 7.12
C CYS A 270 24.44 -2.41 5.88
N ALA A 271 25.70 -1.99 6.06
CA ALA A 271 26.63 -1.67 4.96
C ALA A 271 26.94 -2.88 4.06
N SER A 272 26.81 -4.11 4.55
CA SER A 272 27.01 -5.32 3.74
C SER A 272 26.05 -5.42 2.55
N CYS A 273 24.81 -4.92 2.70
CA CYS A 273 23.79 -4.90 1.66
C CYS A 273 23.65 -3.53 1.01
N HIS A 274 23.71 -2.44 1.80
CA HIS A 274 23.48 -1.08 1.32
C HIS A 274 24.75 -0.38 0.83
N ARG A 275 25.94 -0.87 1.20
CA ARG A 275 27.25 -0.23 1.07
C ARG A 275 27.35 1.10 1.82
N ALA A 276 28.57 1.51 2.20
CA ALA A 276 28.78 2.77 2.88
C ALA A 276 28.34 4.00 2.06
N ASN A 277 28.43 3.91 0.73
CA ASN A 277 28.01 4.98 -0.19
C ASN A 277 26.53 4.89 -0.64
N GLY A 278 25.75 3.94 -0.10
CA GLY A 278 24.34 3.79 -0.41
C GLY A 278 24.00 3.30 -1.83
N THR A 279 24.96 2.73 -2.56
CA THR A 279 24.71 2.29 -3.96
C THR A 279 24.08 0.90 -4.08
N GLY A 280 23.94 0.17 -2.96
CA GLY A 280 23.49 -1.22 -2.95
C GLY A 280 24.57 -2.21 -3.40
N ALA A 281 24.62 -3.40 -2.81
CA ALA A 281 25.64 -4.40 -3.10
C ALA A 281 25.14 -5.53 -3.99
N GLN A 282 24.00 -6.12 -3.68
CA GLN A 282 23.47 -7.33 -4.34
C GLN A 282 22.31 -7.00 -5.30
N SER A 283 21.65 -5.88 -5.12
CA SER A 283 20.53 -5.44 -5.92
C SER A 283 20.48 -3.92 -5.94
N ALA A 284 20.11 -3.33 -7.07
CA ALA A 284 19.83 -1.90 -7.18
C ALA A 284 18.70 -1.46 -6.21
N ALA A 285 17.78 -2.35 -5.88
CA ALA A 285 16.73 -2.10 -4.89
C ALA A 285 17.25 -1.92 -3.45
N ALA A 286 18.50 -2.26 -3.17
CA ALA A 286 19.17 -1.98 -1.89
C ALA A 286 19.85 -0.61 -1.86
N ALA A 287 19.76 0.19 -2.92
CA ALA A 287 20.31 1.53 -2.94
C ALA A 287 19.52 2.47 -2.00
N LEU A 288 20.25 3.29 -1.23
CA LEU A 288 19.71 4.34 -0.36
C LEU A 288 19.93 5.73 -0.96
N ALA A 289 20.96 5.85 -1.80
CA ALA A 289 21.26 7.09 -2.49
C ALA A 289 20.15 7.42 -3.49
N GLY A 290 19.50 8.58 -3.31
CA GLY A 290 18.35 9.01 -4.12
C GLY A 290 17.00 8.48 -3.65
N ASP A 291 16.96 7.55 -2.70
CA ASP A 291 15.69 7.05 -2.12
C ASP A 291 15.02 8.15 -1.27
N TYR A 292 13.76 8.46 -1.61
CA TYR A 292 12.98 9.44 -0.88
C TYR A 292 12.76 9.03 0.59
N THR A 293 12.58 7.74 0.86
CA THR A 293 12.41 7.21 2.23
C THR A 293 13.66 7.42 3.07
N ALA A 294 14.86 7.24 2.48
CA ALA A 294 16.13 7.50 3.13
C ALA A 294 16.42 9.02 3.31
N ALA A 295 15.69 9.86 2.58
CA ALA A 295 15.84 11.33 2.65
C ALA A 295 14.75 12.03 3.46
N ASP A 296 13.72 11.31 3.92
CA ASP A 296 12.57 11.86 4.66
C ASP A 296 12.94 12.08 6.14
N PRO A 297 13.02 13.34 6.63
CA PRO A 297 13.37 13.63 8.04
C PRO A 297 12.43 12.97 9.06
N ASP A 298 11.14 12.82 8.74
CA ASP A 298 10.17 12.20 9.65
C ASP A 298 10.45 10.72 9.89
N ALA A 299 11.23 10.09 8.99
CA ALA A 299 11.71 8.71 9.07
C ALA A 299 10.61 7.65 9.33
N THR A 300 9.32 8.00 9.08
CA THR A 300 8.20 7.11 9.41
C THR A 300 8.31 5.76 8.71
N ASN A 301 8.50 5.76 7.39
CA ASN A 301 8.63 4.52 6.62
C ASN A 301 9.97 3.82 6.91
N LEU A 302 11.04 4.60 7.04
CA LEU A 302 12.37 4.08 7.33
C LEU A 302 12.40 3.28 8.65
N VAL A 303 11.81 3.84 9.72
CA VAL A 303 11.69 3.14 11.00
C VAL A 303 10.86 1.87 10.88
N GLN A 304 9.74 1.90 10.14
CA GLN A 304 8.94 0.70 9.89
C GLN A 304 9.75 -0.39 9.19
N ILE A 305 10.53 -0.02 8.17
CA ILE A 305 11.37 -0.96 7.42
C ILE A 305 12.46 -1.55 8.30
N VAL A 306 13.17 -0.70 9.05
CA VAL A 306 14.27 -1.15 9.93
C VAL A 306 13.75 -2.08 11.03
N VAL A 307 12.62 -1.74 11.66
CA VAL A 307 12.03 -2.54 12.74
C VAL A 307 11.50 -3.88 12.24
N ASN A 308 10.67 -3.85 11.19
CA ASN A 308 9.88 -5.01 10.78
C ASN A 308 10.50 -5.79 9.60
N GLY A 309 11.49 -5.19 8.93
CA GLY A 309 11.99 -5.70 7.66
C GLY A 309 11.00 -5.50 6.52
N GLY A 310 11.31 -6.10 5.37
CA GLY A 310 10.47 -6.05 4.21
C GLY A 310 10.69 -7.25 3.29
N LYS A 311 9.64 -7.63 2.58
CA LYS A 311 9.69 -8.61 1.49
C LYS A 311 8.97 -8.03 0.28
N LEU A 312 9.66 -8.00 -0.83
CA LEU A 312 9.13 -7.59 -2.13
C LEU A 312 9.27 -8.76 -3.09
N GLN A 313 8.15 -9.30 -3.55
CA GLN A 313 8.14 -10.36 -4.56
C GLN A 313 8.03 -9.71 -5.94
N THR A 314 9.06 -9.89 -6.75
CA THR A 314 9.11 -9.43 -8.14
C THR A 314 8.92 -10.61 -9.11
N GLN A 315 8.99 -10.34 -10.40
CA GLN A 315 9.02 -11.39 -11.44
C GLN A 315 10.34 -12.16 -11.41
N ASP A 316 11.43 -11.52 -10.98
CA ASP A 316 12.79 -12.08 -10.97
C ASP A 316 13.15 -12.77 -9.65
N GLY A 317 12.24 -12.78 -8.68
CA GLY A 317 12.46 -13.40 -7.37
C GLY A 317 12.04 -12.51 -6.21
N ALA A 318 12.39 -12.94 -5.00
CA ALA A 318 12.10 -12.20 -3.78
C ALA A 318 13.30 -11.37 -3.33
N LEU A 319 13.05 -10.10 -3.03
CA LEU A 319 13.97 -9.22 -2.33
C LEU A 319 13.55 -9.17 -0.86
N VAL A 320 14.49 -9.39 0.05
CA VAL A 320 14.22 -9.46 1.50
C VAL A 320 15.19 -8.57 2.24
N MET A 321 14.67 -7.68 3.05
CA MET A 321 15.42 -6.98 4.10
C MET A 321 15.00 -7.57 5.44
N PRO A 322 15.93 -8.08 6.28
CA PRO A 322 15.61 -8.59 7.60
C PRO A 322 15.09 -7.46 8.51
N GLY A 323 14.20 -7.77 9.44
CA GLY A 323 13.82 -6.85 10.51
C GLY A 323 14.83 -6.89 11.64
N PHE A 324 15.15 -5.74 12.19
CA PHE A 324 16.14 -5.59 13.28
C PHE A 324 15.46 -5.32 14.63
N GLY A 325 14.12 -5.34 14.66
CA GLY A 325 13.35 -5.06 15.86
C GLY A 325 13.75 -5.89 17.08
N ASP A 326 14.02 -7.17 16.90
CA ASP A 326 14.35 -8.06 18.02
C ASP A 326 15.82 -7.97 18.46
N GLY A 327 16.71 -7.41 17.65
CA GLY A 327 18.16 -7.37 17.88
C GLY A 327 18.68 -6.08 18.49
N TYR A 328 17.90 -5.00 18.44
CA TYR A 328 18.33 -3.66 18.85
C TYR A 328 17.27 -2.96 19.70
N THR A 329 17.70 -2.06 20.56
CA THR A 329 16.83 -1.20 21.39
C THR A 329 16.14 -0.13 20.53
N ASP A 330 15.09 0.48 21.08
CA ASP A 330 14.39 1.58 20.39
C ASP A 330 15.32 2.80 20.13
N THR A 331 16.26 3.06 21.06
CA THR A 331 17.24 4.13 20.90
C THR A 331 18.22 3.84 19.78
N GLU A 332 18.72 2.62 19.67
CA GLU A 332 19.65 2.20 18.63
C GLU A 332 19.00 2.24 17.24
N LEU A 333 17.74 1.76 17.13
CA LEU A 333 17.01 1.81 15.86
C LEU A 333 16.63 3.23 15.44
N ALA A 334 16.35 4.12 16.40
CA ALA A 334 16.16 5.55 16.11
C ALA A 334 17.47 6.20 15.64
N ALA A 335 18.61 5.86 16.27
CA ALA A 335 19.92 6.37 15.88
C ALA A 335 20.31 5.96 14.46
N VAL A 336 20.15 4.68 14.07
CA VAL A 336 20.49 4.24 12.70
C VAL A 336 19.53 4.83 11.65
N ALA A 337 18.27 5.08 12.00
CA ALA A 337 17.34 5.77 11.12
C ALA A 337 17.75 7.24 10.91
N ASN A 338 18.12 7.94 11.98
CA ASN A 338 18.64 9.31 11.89
C ASN A 338 19.91 9.36 11.04
N TYR A 339 20.89 8.53 11.34
CA TYR A 339 22.10 8.41 10.53
C TYR A 339 21.79 8.22 9.04
N THR A 340 20.85 7.34 8.71
CA THR A 340 20.48 7.08 7.31
C THR A 340 19.95 8.34 6.63
N VAL A 341 19.09 9.11 7.30
CA VAL A 341 18.56 10.39 6.79
C VAL A 341 19.67 11.43 6.68
N GLU A 342 20.56 11.50 7.68
CA GLU A 342 21.67 12.47 7.74
C GLU A 342 22.71 12.20 6.65
N HIS A 343 23.10 10.94 6.51
CA HIS A 343 24.15 10.53 5.58
C HIS A 343 23.68 10.54 4.10
N PHE A 344 22.55 9.90 3.80
CA PHE A 344 22.06 9.76 2.41
C PHE A 344 21.12 10.88 2.00
N GLY A 345 20.31 11.39 2.93
CA GLY A 345 19.37 12.48 2.70
C GLY A 345 19.95 13.87 2.92
N GLN A 346 21.08 13.97 3.60
CA GLN A 346 21.72 15.24 4.00
C GLN A 346 20.74 16.18 4.71
N ARG A 347 19.94 15.63 5.62
CA ARG A 347 18.92 16.33 6.43
C ARG A 347 18.98 15.83 7.86
N ALA A 348 18.61 16.66 8.83
CA ALA A 348 18.49 16.21 10.21
C ALA A 348 17.34 15.18 10.33
N GLY A 349 17.65 13.99 10.85
CA GLY A 349 16.68 12.96 11.11
C GLY A 349 15.88 13.23 12.40
N HIS A 350 14.57 12.91 12.40
CA HIS A 350 13.69 13.11 13.55
C HIS A 350 13.13 11.79 14.10
N ALA A 351 13.78 10.67 13.80
CA ALA A 351 13.41 9.38 14.40
C ALA A 351 13.59 9.44 15.92
N SER A 352 12.63 8.93 16.65
CA SER A 352 12.66 8.86 18.11
C SER A 352 12.40 7.45 18.61
N PRO A 353 12.86 7.09 19.83
CA PRO A 353 12.53 5.81 20.44
C PRO A 353 11.00 5.55 20.52
N GLY A 354 10.21 6.61 20.69
CA GLY A 354 8.74 6.52 20.69
C GLY A 354 8.16 6.16 19.33
N LEU A 355 8.78 6.59 18.21
CA LEU A 355 8.39 6.18 16.87
C LEU A 355 8.73 4.70 16.64
N VAL A 356 9.89 4.25 17.08
CA VAL A 356 10.31 2.84 17.02
C VAL A 356 9.36 1.94 17.82
N ALA A 357 9.02 2.32 19.06
CA ALA A 357 8.07 1.57 19.89
C ALA A 357 6.69 1.45 19.22
N LYS A 358 6.21 2.50 18.55
CA LYS A 358 4.98 2.44 17.75
C LYS A 358 5.10 1.47 16.58
N ALA A 359 6.24 1.46 15.87
CA ALA A 359 6.48 0.56 14.75
C ALA A 359 6.46 -0.91 15.19
N ARG A 360 7.04 -1.26 16.35
CA ARG A 360 6.93 -2.62 16.94
C ARG A 360 5.49 -3.01 17.21
N GLY A 361 4.67 -2.11 17.74
CA GLY A 361 3.25 -2.35 18.02
C GLY A 361 2.35 -2.43 16.80
N SER A 362 2.83 -1.95 15.66
CA SER A 362 2.12 -1.96 14.37
C SER A 362 2.49 -3.15 13.48
N ALA A 363 3.40 -4.02 13.92
CA ALA A 363 3.81 -5.19 13.15
C ALA A 363 2.56 -5.97 12.69
N THR A 364 2.29 -5.95 11.40
CA THR A 364 1.29 -6.83 10.79
C THR A 364 1.81 -8.24 10.92
N PRO A 365 1.00 -9.22 11.34
CA PRO A 365 1.43 -10.62 11.35
C PRO A 365 2.05 -10.97 10.00
N LYS A 366 3.27 -11.50 10.01
CA LYS A 366 3.93 -11.96 8.78
C LYS A 366 3.03 -13.04 8.18
N VAL A 367 2.34 -12.71 7.09
CA VAL A 367 1.61 -13.70 6.32
C VAL A 367 2.66 -14.47 5.54
N GLU A 368 2.94 -15.70 5.94
CA GLU A 368 3.74 -16.60 5.12
C GLU A 368 3.01 -16.83 3.80
N GLN A 369 3.66 -16.52 2.69
CA GLN A 369 3.10 -16.88 1.39
C GLN A 369 3.06 -18.41 1.30
N PRO A 370 1.94 -19.01 0.94
CA PRO A 370 1.92 -20.44 0.64
C PRO A 370 2.82 -20.69 -0.56
N GLY A 371 3.80 -21.54 -0.36
CA GLY A 371 4.70 -22.18 -1.30
C GLY A 371 5.12 -21.39 -2.55
N ALA A 372 6.41 -21.00 -2.60
CA ALA A 372 7.10 -20.79 -3.85
C ALA A 372 7.31 -22.12 -4.56
#